data_97d3dc3a5ea3d04eec012c3529663a45
#
_entry.id   97d3dc3a5ea3d04eec012c3529663a45
#
_cell.length_a   1.000
_cell.length_b   1.000
_cell.length_c   1.000
_cell.angle_alpha   90.00
_cell.angle_beta   90.00
_cell.angle_gamma   90.00
#
_symmetry.space_group_name_H-M   'P 1'
#
loop_
_entity.id
_entity.type
_entity.pdbx_description
1 polymer ?
#
loop_
_entity_poly.entity_id
_entity_poly.type
_entity_poly.pdbx_seq_one_letter_code
_entity_poly.pdbx_strand_id
1 'polypeptide(L)' 'MKAEYGLRRAIIREWMTLPPEKRRTTEQAAAFAAKTIDSHKFGSGGDPRARVLAWLSPRIDRA' A
#
# COMPACT_ATOMS: atom_id res chain seq x y z
N MET A 1 -13.32 14.57 -8.28
CA MET A 1 -12.97 14.17 -6.96
C MET A 1 -12.02 13.02 -6.93
N LYS A 2 -10.99 13.17 -6.23
CA LYS A 2 -9.92 12.19 -6.27
C LYS A 2 -9.72 11.53 -4.93
N ALA A 3 -10.76 10.91 -4.43
CA ALA A 3 -10.68 10.22 -3.16
C ALA A 3 -9.57 9.18 -3.19
N GLU A 4 -9.44 8.50 -4.32
CA GLU A 4 -8.42 7.48 -4.46
C GLU A 4 -7.02 8.09 -4.44
N TYR A 5 -6.89 9.28 -4.96
CA TYR A 5 -5.60 9.95 -4.98
C TYR A 5 -5.13 10.25 -3.56
N GLY A 6 -6.03 10.78 -2.74
CA GLY A 6 -5.70 11.04 -1.36
C GLY A 6 -5.43 9.76 -0.59
N LEU A 7 -6.20 8.72 -0.89
CA LEU A 7 -6.01 7.43 -0.26
C LEU A 7 -4.64 6.87 -0.60
N ARG A 8 -4.25 6.98 -1.86
CA ARG A 8 -2.97 6.49 -2.30
C ARG A 8 -1.83 7.17 -1.54
N ARG A 9 -1.91 8.47 -1.40
CA ARG A 9 -0.87 9.21 -0.69
C ARG A 9 -0.80 8.80 0.77
N ALA A 10 -1.96 8.63 1.40
CA ALA A 10 -1.99 8.24 2.79
C ALA A 10 -1.38 6.86 2.99
N ILE A 11 -1.69 5.93 2.10
CA ILE A 11 -1.17 4.58 2.21
C ILE A 11 0.34 4.55 2.00
N ILE A 12 0.82 5.27 1.02
CA ILE A 12 2.25 5.34 0.77
C ILE A 12 2.95 5.95 1.97
N ARG A 13 2.37 6.96 2.55
CA ARG A 13 2.95 7.61 3.71
C ARG A 13 3.06 6.62 4.88
N GLU A 14 2.00 5.86 5.12
CA GLU A 14 2.02 4.88 6.19
C GLU A 14 3.10 3.84 5.94
N TRP A 15 3.22 3.40 4.70
CA TRP A 15 4.23 2.43 4.33
C TRP A 15 5.63 2.96 4.63
N MET A 16 5.86 4.23 4.30
CA MET A 16 7.17 4.83 4.47
C MET A 16 7.52 5.13 5.92
N THR A 17 6.53 5.08 6.81
CA THR A 17 6.82 5.26 8.24
C THR A 17 7.29 3.97 8.89
N LEU A 18 7.16 2.85 8.20
CA LEU A 18 7.64 1.58 8.74
C LEU A 18 9.16 1.56 8.74
N PRO A 19 9.75 0.84 9.70
CA PRO A 19 11.21 0.68 9.68
C PRO A 19 11.63 -0.11 8.42
N PRO A 20 12.85 0.13 7.95
CA PRO A 20 13.30 -0.52 6.70
C PRO A 20 13.15 -2.02 6.71
N GLU A 21 13.38 -2.66 7.83
CA GLU A 21 13.28 -4.11 7.88
C GLU A 21 11.85 -4.60 7.71
N LYS A 22 10.88 -3.72 7.81
CA LYS A 22 9.49 -4.09 7.63
C LYS A 22 8.94 -3.71 6.27
N ARG A 23 9.76 -3.15 5.41
CA ARG A 23 9.34 -2.81 4.06
C ARG A 23 10.37 -3.23 3.04
N ARG A 24 10.88 -4.45 3.20
CA ARG A 24 11.95 -4.95 2.35
C ARG A 24 11.49 -5.99 1.34
N THR A 25 10.38 -6.62 1.57
CA THR A 25 9.95 -7.71 0.72
C THR A 25 8.56 -7.48 0.18
N THR A 26 8.28 -8.15 -0.94
CA THR A 26 6.97 -8.10 -1.53
C THR A 26 5.93 -8.73 -0.60
N GLU A 27 6.34 -9.73 0.16
CA GLU A 27 5.44 -10.35 1.11
C GLU A 27 4.99 -9.36 2.18
N GLN A 28 5.92 -8.55 2.65
CA GLN A 28 5.58 -7.54 3.62
C GLN A 28 4.63 -6.51 3.02
N ALA A 29 4.86 -6.15 1.78
CA ALA A 29 3.98 -5.24 1.10
C ALA A 29 2.59 -5.84 0.92
N ALA A 30 2.51 -7.12 0.63
CA ALA A 30 1.22 -7.79 0.47
C ALA A 30 0.45 -7.81 1.79
N ALA A 31 1.14 -8.08 2.88
CA ALA A 31 0.50 -8.08 4.19
C ALA A 31 0.02 -6.68 4.55
N PHE A 32 0.83 -5.68 4.25
CA PHE A 32 0.45 -4.31 4.50
C PHE A 32 -0.77 -3.92 3.67
N ALA A 33 -0.78 -4.35 2.41
CA ALA A 33 -1.91 -4.06 1.54
C ALA A 33 -3.20 -4.67 2.06
N ALA A 34 -3.14 -5.90 2.52
CA ALA A 34 -4.32 -6.56 3.05
C ALA A 34 -4.87 -5.81 4.27
N LYS A 35 -3.98 -5.38 5.13
CA LYS A 35 -4.37 -4.60 6.29
C LYS A 35 -4.99 -3.27 5.90
N THR A 36 -4.38 -2.63 4.93
CA THR A 36 -4.82 -1.33 4.47
C THR A 36 -6.22 -1.41 3.86
N ILE A 37 -6.46 -2.48 3.12
CA ILE A 37 -7.77 -2.66 2.51
C ILE A 37 -8.85 -2.80 3.57
N ASP A 38 -8.53 -3.45 4.67
CA ASP A 38 -9.47 -3.56 5.78
C ASP A 38 -9.73 -2.22 6.43
N SER A 39 -8.72 -1.39 6.52
CA SER A 39 -8.84 -0.12 7.22
C SER A 39 -9.48 0.98 6.38
N HIS A 40 -9.33 0.89 5.08
CA HIS A 40 -9.82 1.93 4.18
C HIS A 40 -10.84 1.36 3.22
N LYS A 41 -11.77 2.20 2.84
CA LYS A 41 -12.76 1.80 1.86
C LYS A 41 -12.28 2.15 0.48
N PHE A 42 -12.18 1.13 -0.35
CA PHE A 42 -11.82 1.33 -1.74
C PHE A 42 -13.07 1.36 -2.60
N GLY A 43 -13.02 2.14 -3.64
CA GLY A 43 -14.13 2.19 -4.56
C GLY A 43 -14.23 0.88 -5.32
N SER A 44 -15.32 0.74 -6.05
CA SER A 44 -15.52 -0.45 -6.85
C SER A 44 -14.54 -0.47 -8.01
N GLY A 45 -14.40 -1.62 -8.60
CA GLY A 45 -13.59 -1.76 -9.78
C GLY A 45 -12.20 -2.24 -9.45
N GLY A 46 -11.84 -3.35 -10.00
CA GLY A 46 -10.51 -3.87 -9.88
C GLY A 46 -10.22 -4.47 -8.53
N ASP A 47 -9.02 -4.94 -8.41
CA ASP A 47 -8.53 -5.57 -7.20
C ASP A 47 -7.76 -4.53 -6.38
N PRO A 48 -8.31 -4.10 -5.25
CA PRO A 48 -7.64 -3.06 -4.45
C PRO A 48 -6.28 -3.51 -3.94
N ARG A 49 -6.12 -4.80 -3.66
CA ARG A 49 -4.84 -5.30 -3.20
C ARG A 49 -3.78 -5.13 -4.28
N ALA A 50 -4.13 -5.47 -5.51
CA ALA A 50 -3.18 -5.32 -6.60
C ALA A 50 -2.81 -3.86 -6.80
N ARG A 51 -3.77 -2.97 -6.65
CA ARG A 51 -3.49 -1.55 -6.77
C ARG A 51 -2.52 -1.07 -5.71
N VAL A 52 -2.79 -1.44 -4.46
CA VAL A 52 -1.92 -1.02 -3.38
C VAL A 52 -0.52 -1.59 -3.58
N LEU A 53 -0.44 -2.84 -3.99
CA LEU A 53 0.87 -3.44 -4.26
C LEU A 53 1.61 -2.70 -5.35
N ALA A 54 0.89 -2.28 -6.38
CA ALA A 54 1.53 -1.50 -7.46
C ALA A 54 2.07 -0.19 -6.93
N TRP A 55 1.35 0.44 -6.01
CA TRP A 55 1.81 1.71 -5.43
C TRP A 55 3.03 1.50 -4.57
N LEU A 56 3.10 0.40 -3.85
CA LEU A 56 4.18 0.14 -2.90
C LEU A 56 5.40 -0.49 -3.56
N SER A 57 5.21 -1.16 -4.66
CA SER A 57 6.28 -1.91 -5.30
C SER A 57 7.55 -1.11 -5.52
N PRO A 58 7.47 0.09 -6.12
CA PRO A 58 8.69 0.87 -6.31
C PRO A 58 9.28 1.41 -5.02
N ARG A 59 8.57 1.23 -3.92
CA ARG A 59 9.02 1.73 -2.62
C ARG A 59 9.43 0.62 -1.68
N ILE A 60 9.55 -0.59 -2.18
CA ILE A 60 10.06 -1.69 -1.38
C ILE A 60 11.56 -1.52 -1.24
N ASP A 61 12.00 -1.51 0.00
CA ASP A 61 13.40 -1.24 0.30
C ASP A 61 14.18 -2.55 0.25
N ARG A 62 14.59 -2.95 -0.91
CA ARG A 62 15.33 -4.20 -1.09
C ARG A 62 16.78 -4.02 -0.72
N ALA A 63 17.27 -4.98 0.02
CA ALA A 63 18.65 -4.94 0.42
C ALA A 63 19.58 -5.41 -0.70
#